data_1a9d89c1f97e2fc5e9efac02acb73454
#
_entry.id   1a9d89c1f97e2fc5e9efac02acb73454
#
_cell.length_a   1.000
_cell.length_b   1.000
_cell.length_c   1.000
_cell.angle_alpha   90.00
_cell.angle_beta   90.00
_cell.angle_gamma   90.00
#
_symmetry.space_group_name_H-M   'P 1'
#
loop_
_entity.id
_entity.type
_entity.pdbx_description
1 polymer ?
#
loop_
_entity_poly.entity_id
_entity_poly.type
_entity_poly.pdbx_seq_one_letter_code
_entity_poly.pdbx_strand_id
1 'polypeptide(L)'
;MRLSKLLIGILLFIGSATYAQHSPQDTLTAYYYRYPQQAIKDAEALYRQAIKNNDTPLLIKSLILKTTFTLAIDHEDYPAILSEVEKYLSQETDSAGIAVINSYCAQLYAEYYNNNSYLINQRTPVTDYIPEDIASWSSNIFAEKIKKCVAASLLPARKLQETPLSAYKAILTSLTPADSLRPTLYDFLCYRAINILLQTNTPGFAEPSSDSPLLFAPADEFIATPIPAELKGRPATILQIWQELLRFRKKQANHPAFLATDLDRLEYAKNFLSPHDRDTLYLKALQELKRTYINTPFVIEVMAKEANEYTTDLHASTYDRSVTPQQLVTKKEKIIALCEKGIDLYPKYKRTNLLRAILSQMKAPKLSLQLPEIIYPEETVALKLTSQNLYYAILQIYRIDLPTETYEQLTDQEKNKAQHKVYEKRFTLTPSLIERDTIVHIPLPQAGLYQISLYTTGAKHSVSQTMIATRLQSNVQ
;
A
#
# COMPACT_ATOMS: atom_id res chain seq x y z
N MET A 1 -14.46 -7.04 -13.71
CA MET A 1 -13.26 -7.37 -12.90
C MET A 1 -11.91 -7.05 -13.55
N ARG A 2 -11.84 -6.58 -14.81
CA ARG A 2 -10.59 -6.19 -15.52
C ARG A 2 -10.26 -4.69 -15.43
N LEU A 3 -11.24 -3.83 -15.18
CA LEU A 3 -11.05 -2.37 -15.02
C LEU A 3 -10.20 -1.96 -13.80
N SER A 4 -10.16 -2.79 -12.74
CA SER A 4 -9.40 -2.49 -11.52
C SER A 4 -7.87 -2.52 -11.70
N LYS A 5 -7.37 -3.26 -12.71
CA LYS A 5 -5.92 -3.36 -12.98
C LYS A 5 -5.38 -2.19 -13.81
N LEU A 6 -6.22 -1.61 -14.68
CA LEU A 6 -5.87 -0.39 -15.43
C LEU A 6 -5.78 0.83 -14.49
N LEU A 7 -6.63 0.87 -13.46
CA LEU A 7 -6.62 1.89 -12.41
C LEU A 7 -5.27 1.98 -11.66
N ILE A 8 -4.58 0.86 -11.48
CA ILE A 8 -3.31 0.81 -10.75
C ILE A 8 -2.18 1.49 -11.53
N GLY A 9 -2.15 1.37 -12.85
CA GLY A 9 -1.15 2.03 -13.71
C GLY A 9 -1.28 3.56 -13.70
N ILE A 10 -2.50 4.07 -13.73
CA ILE A 10 -2.80 5.52 -13.72
C ILE A 10 -2.55 6.13 -12.34
N LEU A 11 -2.91 5.39 -11.27
CA LEU A 11 -2.62 5.76 -9.88
C LEU A 11 -1.12 5.86 -9.57
N LEU A 12 -0.23 5.26 -10.38
CA LEU A 12 1.22 5.33 -10.19
C LEU A 12 1.87 6.59 -10.75
N PHE A 13 1.23 7.30 -11.68
CA PHE A 13 1.56 8.71 -11.95
C PHE A 13 1.11 9.61 -10.79
N ILE A 14 0.25 9.12 -9.98
CA ILE A 14 -0.52 9.75 -8.90
C ILE A 14 0.00 9.30 -7.53
N GLY A 15 1.24 9.00 -7.31
CA GLY A 15 1.80 8.71 -5.96
C GLY A 15 1.03 7.66 -5.13
N SER A 16 1.70 6.78 -4.46
CA SER A 16 1.12 5.81 -3.52
C SER A 16 0.25 6.49 -2.45
N ALA A 17 -1.06 6.59 -2.69
CA ALA A 17 -2.02 7.07 -1.71
C ALA A 17 -2.45 5.93 -0.80
N THR A 18 -1.92 5.91 0.40
CA THR A 18 -2.60 5.29 1.54
C THR A 18 -3.90 6.04 1.81
N TYR A 19 -4.98 5.30 1.89
CA TYR A 19 -6.34 5.68 2.32
C TYR A 19 -6.49 7.09 2.92
N ALA A 20 -7.07 8.02 2.15
CA ALA A 20 -7.57 9.28 2.67
C ALA A 20 -8.71 9.80 1.80
N GLN A 21 -9.82 10.10 2.45
CA GLN A 21 -10.95 10.97 2.11
C GLN A 21 -11.11 11.39 0.64
N HIS A 22 -12.29 11.15 0.07
CA HIS A 22 -12.72 11.59 -1.26
C HIS A 22 -12.35 13.05 -1.52
N SER A 23 -11.38 13.26 -2.41
CA SER A 23 -11.00 14.59 -2.87
C SER A 23 -11.85 14.97 -4.10
N PRO A 24 -12.01 16.27 -4.42
CA PRO A 24 -12.64 16.70 -5.67
C PRO A 24 -12.00 16.09 -6.93
N GLN A 25 -10.74 15.69 -6.85
CA GLN A 25 -10.00 15.01 -7.94
C GLN A 25 -10.48 13.58 -8.14
N ASP A 26 -10.88 12.85 -7.08
CA ASP A 26 -11.44 11.51 -7.20
C ASP A 26 -12.76 11.55 -7.95
N THR A 27 -13.56 12.62 -7.76
CA THR A 27 -14.82 12.85 -8.47
C THR A 27 -14.59 13.11 -9.96
N LEU A 28 -13.56 13.91 -10.33
CA LEU A 28 -13.23 14.20 -11.71
C LEU A 28 -12.71 12.96 -12.44
N THR A 29 -11.85 12.17 -11.77
CA THR A 29 -11.35 10.90 -12.32
C THR A 29 -12.48 9.91 -12.52
N ALA A 30 -13.40 9.76 -11.56
CA ALA A 30 -14.60 8.93 -11.69
C ALA A 30 -15.53 9.39 -12.82
N TYR A 31 -15.66 10.71 -13.01
CA TYR A 31 -16.42 11.29 -14.11
C TYR A 31 -15.82 10.89 -15.46
N TYR A 32 -14.50 11.03 -15.65
CA TYR A 32 -13.82 10.67 -16.89
C TYR A 32 -13.88 9.17 -17.21
N TYR A 33 -13.83 8.31 -16.21
CA TYR A 33 -14.06 6.87 -16.43
C TYR A 33 -15.47 6.54 -16.90
N ARG A 34 -16.45 7.35 -16.50
CA ARG A 34 -17.84 7.21 -16.98
C ARG A 34 -18.02 7.77 -18.38
N TYR A 35 -17.24 8.80 -18.75
CA TYR A 35 -17.33 9.52 -20.02
C TYR A 35 -15.97 9.68 -20.70
N PRO A 36 -15.32 8.58 -21.13
CA PRO A 36 -13.94 8.63 -21.63
C PRO A 36 -13.78 9.48 -22.91
N GLN A 37 -14.78 9.51 -23.79
CA GLN A 37 -14.74 10.37 -24.97
C GLN A 37 -14.73 11.87 -24.61
N GLN A 38 -15.40 12.26 -23.53
CA GLN A 38 -15.35 13.64 -23.04
C GLN A 38 -13.96 13.95 -22.49
N ALA A 39 -13.35 13.01 -21.76
CA ALA A 39 -11.98 13.14 -21.27
C ALA A 39 -10.96 13.36 -22.39
N ILE A 40 -11.09 12.66 -23.53
CA ILE A 40 -10.25 12.85 -24.71
C ILE A 40 -10.42 14.27 -25.29
N LYS A 41 -11.66 14.74 -25.43
CA LYS A 41 -11.92 16.13 -25.92
C LYS A 41 -11.33 17.18 -24.99
N ASP A 42 -11.47 16.98 -23.69
CA ASP A 42 -10.91 17.90 -22.70
C ASP A 42 -9.37 17.87 -22.72
N ALA A 43 -8.77 16.69 -22.89
CA ALA A 43 -7.32 16.54 -23.06
C ALA A 43 -6.82 17.28 -24.33
N GLU A 44 -7.54 17.22 -25.43
CA GLU A 44 -7.20 17.97 -26.66
C GLU A 44 -7.32 19.49 -26.47
N ALA A 45 -8.29 19.94 -25.68
CA ALA A 45 -8.40 21.36 -25.34
C ALA A 45 -7.22 21.82 -24.47
N LEU A 46 -6.83 21.02 -23.46
CA LEU A 46 -5.65 21.25 -22.63
C LEU A 46 -4.37 21.26 -23.47
N TYR A 47 -4.25 20.37 -24.44
CA TYR A 47 -3.10 20.30 -25.35
C TYR A 47 -2.92 21.62 -26.14
N ARG A 48 -4.01 22.13 -26.74
CA ARG A 48 -3.99 23.42 -27.47
C ARG A 48 -3.62 24.58 -26.55
N GLN A 49 -4.12 24.59 -25.33
CA GLN A 49 -3.77 25.60 -24.32
C GLN A 49 -2.29 25.51 -23.92
N ALA A 50 -1.78 24.32 -23.70
CA ALA A 50 -0.40 24.08 -23.31
C ALA A 50 0.59 24.57 -24.39
N ILE A 51 0.33 24.26 -25.65
CA ILE A 51 1.14 24.76 -26.78
C ILE A 51 1.15 26.30 -26.82
N LYS A 52 -0.03 26.94 -26.71
CA LYS A 52 -0.15 28.39 -26.73
C LYS A 52 0.67 29.06 -25.62
N ASN A 53 0.75 28.41 -24.46
CA ASN A 53 1.40 28.95 -23.26
C ASN A 53 2.85 28.48 -23.09
N ASN A 54 3.39 27.61 -23.96
CA ASN A 54 4.65 26.89 -23.80
C ASN A 54 4.76 26.18 -22.44
N ASP A 55 3.67 25.52 -22.02
CA ASP A 55 3.56 24.83 -20.72
C ASP A 55 3.79 23.32 -20.91
N THR A 56 5.06 22.88 -20.87
CA THR A 56 5.44 21.47 -21.02
C THR A 56 4.76 20.55 -19.99
N PRO A 57 4.67 20.86 -18.67
CA PRO A 57 3.92 20.02 -17.72
C PRO A 57 2.45 19.84 -18.09
N LEU A 58 1.75 20.89 -18.50
CA LEU A 58 0.35 20.80 -18.91
C LEU A 58 0.18 19.99 -20.20
N LEU A 59 1.13 20.13 -21.12
CA LEU A 59 1.17 19.40 -22.37
C LEU A 59 1.37 17.90 -22.14
N ILE A 60 2.29 17.50 -21.27
CA ILE A 60 2.47 16.11 -20.86
C ILE A 60 1.21 15.58 -20.17
N LYS A 61 0.56 16.38 -19.31
CA LYS A 61 -0.72 16.00 -18.70
C LYS A 61 -1.78 15.70 -19.77
N SER A 62 -1.90 16.54 -20.78
CA SER A 62 -2.88 16.34 -21.85
C SER A 62 -2.60 15.05 -22.64
N LEU A 63 -1.34 14.76 -22.93
CA LEU A 63 -0.91 13.53 -23.58
C LEU A 63 -1.28 12.30 -22.75
N ILE A 64 -0.96 12.29 -21.45
CA ILE A 64 -1.29 11.20 -20.54
C ILE A 64 -2.80 10.99 -20.46
N LEU A 65 -3.60 12.05 -20.32
CA LEU A 65 -5.05 11.94 -20.26
C LEU A 65 -5.62 11.35 -21.56
N LYS A 66 -5.22 11.90 -22.71
CA LYS A 66 -5.68 11.43 -24.00
C LYS A 66 -5.41 9.94 -24.17
N THR A 67 -4.13 9.53 -24.04
CA THR A 67 -3.70 8.15 -24.27
C THR A 67 -4.35 7.17 -23.27
N THR A 68 -4.48 7.57 -22.01
CA THR A 68 -5.15 6.77 -20.97
C THR A 68 -6.61 6.48 -21.32
N PHE A 69 -7.37 7.51 -21.74
CA PHE A 69 -8.78 7.32 -22.03
C PHE A 69 -9.04 6.73 -23.41
N THR A 70 -8.09 6.86 -24.37
CA THR A 70 -8.12 6.09 -25.61
C THR A 70 -7.99 4.58 -25.29
N LEU A 71 -7.01 4.18 -24.46
CA LEU A 71 -6.87 2.80 -24.00
C LEU A 71 -8.06 2.29 -23.16
N ALA A 72 -8.77 3.18 -22.47
CA ALA A 72 -9.98 2.81 -21.73
C ALA A 72 -11.15 2.48 -22.67
N ILE A 73 -11.18 3.04 -23.88
CA ILE A 73 -12.19 2.75 -24.92
C ILE A 73 -11.77 1.52 -25.71
N ASP A 74 -10.53 1.48 -26.18
CA ASP A 74 -9.95 0.39 -26.96
C ASP A 74 -8.61 -0.06 -26.38
N HIS A 75 -8.63 -1.23 -25.76
CA HIS A 75 -7.44 -1.83 -25.14
C HIS A 75 -6.41 -2.34 -26.14
N GLU A 76 -6.76 -2.46 -27.42
CA GLU A 76 -5.85 -2.95 -28.46
C GLU A 76 -5.05 -1.82 -29.12
N ASP A 77 -5.39 -0.55 -28.86
CA ASP A 77 -4.80 0.63 -29.51
C ASP A 77 -3.41 1.04 -28.99
N TYR A 78 -2.75 0.16 -28.23
CA TYR A 78 -1.39 0.41 -27.72
C TYR A 78 -0.37 0.76 -28.82
N PRO A 79 -0.35 0.10 -30.02
CA PRO A 79 0.61 0.43 -31.06
C PRO A 79 0.47 1.89 -31.53
N ALA A 80 -0.77 2.36 -31.77
CA ALA A 80 -1.01 3.73 -32.21
C ALA A 80 -0.64 4.75 -31.13
N ILE A 81 -0.96 4.45 -29.87
CA ILE A 81 -0.63 5.31 -28.73
C ILE A 81 0.88 5.40 -28.52
N LEU A 82 1.61 4.31 -28.58
CA LEU A 82 3.07 4.32 -28.48
C LEU A 82 3.70 5.13 -29.60
N SER A 83 3.21 4.97 -30.82
CA SER A 83 3.65 5.79 -31.97
C SER A 83 3.39 7.28 -31.76
N GLU A 84 2.22 7.65 -31.22
CA GLU A 84 1.88 9.05 -30.89
C GLU A 84 2.81 9.61 -29.82
N VAL A 85 3.08 8.87 -28.74
CA VAL A 85 3.95 9.30 -27.64
C VAL A 85 5.41 9.40 -28.10
N GLU A 86 5.90 8.48 -28.94
CA GLU A 86 7.26 8.54 -29.51
C GLU A 86 7.40 9.69 -30.50
N LYS A 87 6.39 9.96 -31.33
CA LYS A 87 6.36 11.14 -32.19
C LYS A 87 6.45 12.43 -31.38
N TYR A 88 5.68 12.50 -30.29
CA TYR A 88 5.74 13.64 -29.39
C TYR A 88 7.14 13.79 -28.77
N LEU A 89 7.72 12.68 -28.28
CA LEU A 89 9.07 12.66 -27.72
C LEU A 89 10.12 13.20 -28.70
N SER A 90 9.98 12.91 -30.01
CA SER A 90 10.88 13.40 -31.03
C SER A 90 10.80 14.92 -31.33
N GLN A 91 9.70 15.55 -30.91
CA GLN A 91 9.43 16.99 -31.13
C GLN A 91 9.67 17.82 -29.86
N GLU A 92 9.76 17.19 -28.68
CA GLU A 92 9.99 17.90 -27.42
C GLU A 92 11.44 18.41 -27.31
N THR A 93 11.60 19.61 -26.81
CA THR A 93 12.91 20.28 -26.68
C THR A 93 13.31 20.51 -25.23
N ASP A 94 12.35 20.57 -24.29
CA ASP A 94 12.68 20.64 -22.87
C ASP A 94 13.20 19.30 -22.36
N SER A 95 14.46 19.30 -21.93
CA SER A 95 15.12 18.07 -21.49
C SER A 95 14.46 17.41 -20.26
N ALA A 96 13.82 18.20 -19.39
CA ALA A 96 13.06 17.65 -18.27
C ALA A 96 11.73 17.04 -18.75
N GLY A 97 11.07 17.66 -19.73
CA GLY A 97 9.91 17.11 -20.43
C GLY A 97 10.23 15.79 -21.12
N ILE A 98 11.33 15.75 -21.86
CA ILE A 98 11.85 14.54 -22.52
C ILE A 98 12.02 13.40 -21.51
N ALA A 99 12.60 13.68 -20.34
CA ALA A 99 12.79 12.66 -19.29
C ALA A 99 11.45 12.12 -18.75
N VAL A 100 10.47 12.99 -18.51
CA VAL A 100 9.13 12.59 -18.05
C VAL A 100 8.41 11.74 -19.09
N ILE A 101 8.48 12.12 -20.37
CA ILE A 101 7.85 11.36 -21.47
C ILE A 101 8.52 9.99 -21.63
N ASN A 102 9.86 9.90 -21.53
CA ASN A 102 10.56 8.62 -21.53
C ASN A 102 10.10 7.71 -20.37
N SER A 103 9.89 8.28 -19.18
CA SER A 103 9.32 7.52 -18.05
C SER A 103 7.91 7.02 -18.37
N TYR A 104 7.11 7.80 -19.09
CA TYR A 104 5.77 7.39 -19.52
C TYR A 104 5.83 6.32 -20.62
N CYS A 105 6.72 6.45 -21.61
CA CYS A 105 6.98 5.40 -22.61
C CYS A 105 7.38 4.07 -21.95
N ALA A 106 8.30 4.11 -20.99
CA ALA A 106 8.71 2.90 -20.25
C ALA A 106 7.52 2.21 -19.58
N GLN A 107 6.61 2.97 -18.98
CA GLN A 107 5.39 2.45 -18.37
C GLN A 107 4.48 1.82 -19.43
N LEU A 108 4.20 2.48 -20.54
CA LEU A 108 3.33 1.96 -21.61
C LEU A 108 3.87 0.64 -22.18
N TYR A 109 5.20 0.54 -22.43
CA TYR A 109 5.82 -0.71 -22.86
C TYR A 109 5.71 -1.81 -21.82
N ALA A 110 5.88 -1.49 -20.53
CA ALA A 110 5.75 -2.45 -19.44
C ALA A 110 4.30 -2.95 -19.29
N GLU A 111 3.32 -2.05 -19.41
CA GLU A 111 1.88 -2.38 -19.34
C GLU A 111 1.46 -3.27 -20.53
N TYR A 112 1.85 -2.91 -21.74
CA TYR A 112 1.58 -3.73 -22.92
C TYR A 112 2.17 -5.13 -22.77
N TYR A 113 3.45 -5.21 -22.37
CA TYR A 113 4.10 -6.49 -22.12
C TYR A 113 3.36 -7.31 -21.05
N ASN A 114 3.06 -6.74 -19.90
CA ASN A 114 2.41 -7.43 -18.80
C ASN A 114 1.00 -7.93 -19.18
N ASN A 115 0.24 -7.15 -19.96
CA ASN A 115 -1.10 -7.51 -20.41
C ASN A 115 -1.07 -8.67 -21.43
N ASN A 116 0.01 -8.78 -22.21
CA ASN A 116 0.18 -9.77 -23.26
C ASN A 116 1.28 -10.82 -22.96
N SER A 117 1.80 -10.86 -21.74
CA SER A 117 2.99 -11.62 -21.36
C SER A 117 2.89 -13.11 -21.69
N TYR A 118 1.70 -13.72 -21.55
CA TYR A 118 1.48 -15.12 -21.91
C TYR A 118 1.81 -15.41 -23.38
N LEU A 119 1.32 -14.58 -24.31
CA LEU A 119 1.58 -14.74 -25.73
C LEU A 119 3.02 -14.34 -26.11
N ILE A 120 3.53 -13.26 -25.54
CA ILE A 120 4.86 -12.72 -25.84
C ILE A 120 5.95 -13.71 -25.42
N ASN A 121 5.80 -14.36 -24.26
CA ASN A 121 6.81 -15.30 -23.75
C ASN A 121 6.88 -16.62 -24.53
N GLN A 122 5.90 -16.91 -25.39
CA GLN A 122 5.93 -18.07 -26.29
C GLN A 122 6.68 -17.79 -27.60
N ARG A 123 7.02 -16.51 -27.87
CA ARG A 123 7.71 -16.13 -29.11
C ARG A 123 9.19 -16.43 -29.03
N THR A 124 9.75 -16.88 -30.15
CA THR A 124 11.19 -17.05 -30.27
C THR A 124 11.91 -15.71 -30.14
N PRO A 125 12.97 -15.62 -29.32
CA PRO A 125 13.78 -14.40 -29.24
C PRO A 125 14.31 -13.98 -30.62
N VAL A 126 14.16 -12.71 -30.95
CA VAL A 126 14.71 -12.11 -32.15
C VAL A 126 15.95 -11.30 -31.76
N THR A 127 17.08 -11.52 -32.42
CA THR A 127 18.37 -10.90 -32.05
C THR A 127 18.87 -9.89 -33.08
N ASP A 128 18.50 -10.02 -34.35
CA ASP A 128 19.17 -9.29 -35.44
C ASP A 128 18.39 -8.08 -35.95
N TYR A 129 17.10 -7.95 -35.65
CA TYR A 129 16.30 -6.80 -36.02
C TYR A 129 15.12 -6.59 -35.05
N ILE A 130 14.57 -5.39 -35.05
CA ILE A 130 13.35 -5.06 -34.29
C ILE A 130 12.20 -4.99 -35.31
N PRO A 131 11.18 -5.88 -35.21
CA PRO A 131 10.00 -5.79 -36.06
C PRO A 131 9.28 -4.44 -35.92
N GLU A 132 8.74 -3.90 -37.00
CA GLU A 132 7.96 -2.65 -36.98
C GLU A 132 6.69 -2.81 -36.13
N ASP A 133 6.03 -3.95 -36.25
CA ASP A 133 4.83 -4.24 -35.47
C ASP A 133 5.20 -4.72 -34.05
N ILE A 134 4.83 -3.94 -33.05
CA ILE A 134 5.01 -4.25 -31.62
C ILE A 134 4.33 -5.58 -31.24
N ALA A 135 3.23 -5.94 -31.93
CA ALA A 135 2.57 -7.21 -31.72
C ALA A 135 3.43 -8.44 -32.08
N SER A 136 4.52 -8.22 -32.81
CA SER A 136 5.51 -9.26 -33.16
C SER A 136 6.75 -9.31 -32.25
N TRP A 137 6.87 -8.38 -31.31
CA TRP A 137 8.04 -8.30 -30.44
C TRP A 137 8.12 -9.46 -29.46
N SER A 138 9.32 -9.95 -29.23
CA SER A 138 9.63 -10.94 -28.19
C SER A 138 9.99 -10.27 -26.86
N SER A 139 10.01 -11.04 -25.79
CA SER A 139 10.23 -10.53 -24.42
C SER A 139 11.55 -9.78 -24.24
N ASN A 140 12.61 -10.19 -24.92
CA ASN A 140 13.91 -9.52 -24.88
C ASN A 140 13.86 -8.12 -25.52
N ILE A 141 13.10 -7.91 -26.60
CA ILE A 141 12.91 -6.61 -27.22
C ILE A 141 12.20 -5.65 -26.27
N PHE A 142 11.12 -6.12 -25.61
CA PHE A 142 10.44 -5.32 -24.58
C PHE A 142 11.37 -4.95 -23.43
N ALA A 143 12.14 -5.93 -22.91
CA ALA A 143 13.09 -5.69 -21.82
C ALA A 143 14.10 -4.61 -22.16
N GLU A 144 14.73 -4.69 -23.36
CA GLU A 144 15.71 -3.67 -23.80
C GLU A 144 15.07 -2.31 -24.08
N LYS A 145 13.87 -2.27 -24.65
CA LYS A 145 13.15 -1.01 -24.89
C LYS A 145 12.77 -0.32 -23.58
N ILE A 146 12.21 -1.07 -22.61
CA ILE A 146 11.88 -0.55 -21.28
C ILE A 146 13.14 -0.02 -20.59
N LYS A 147 14.24 -0.79 -20.59
CA LYS A 147 15.51 -0.39 -20.01
C LYS A 147 16.06 0.89 -20.63
N LYS A 148 15.98 1.01 -21.95
CA LYS A 148 16.41 2.22 -22.67
C LYS A 148 15.57 3.45 -22.29
N CYS A 149 14.26 3.32 -22.23
CA CYS A 149 13.36 4.40 -21.82
C CYS A 149 13.57 4.78 -20.35
N VAL A 150 13.76 3.79 -19.46
CA VAL A 150 14.10 4.02 -18.04
C VAL A 150 15.41 4.80 -17.93
N ALA A 151 16.47 4.39 -18.64
CA ALA A 151 17.75 5.09 -18.60
C ALA A 151 17.62 6.53 -19.11
N ALA A 152 16.90 6.75 -20.22
CA ALA A 152 16.66 8.07 -20.78
C ALA A 152 15.82 8.96 -19.84
N SER A 153 14.91 8.37 -19.06
CA SER A 153 14.08 9.12 -18.09
C SER A 153 14.88 9.71 -16.91
N LEU A 154 16.12 9.28 -16.71
CA LEU A 154 17.00 9.78 -15.63
C LEU A 154 18.05 10.79 -16.14
N LEU A 155 17.97 11.20 -17.41
CA LEU A 155 18.91 12.11 -18.05
C LEU A 155 18.21 13.35 -18.61
N PRO A 156 18.89 14.52 -18.62
CA PRO A 156 20.20 14.78 -18.00
C PRO A 156 20.05 14.97 -16.47
N ALA A 157 20.72 14.16 -15.69
CA ALA A 157 20.55 14.07 -14.24
C ALA A 157 20.64 15.44 -13.53
N ARG A 158 21.61 16.28 -13.90
CA ARG A 158 21.80 17.61 -13.29
C ARG A 158 20.55 18.49 -13.43
N LYS A 159 19.96 18.56 -14.62
CA LYS A 159 18.74 19.35 -14.86
C LYS A 159 17.57 18.86 -14.02
N LEU A 160 17.40 17.53 -13.94
CA LEU A 160 16.34 16.90 -13.15
C LEU A 160 16.53 17.13 -11.63
N GLN A 161 17.77 17.11 -11.15
CA GLN A 161 18.15 17.40 -9.77
C GLN A 161 17.90 18.86 -9.38
N GLU A 162 18.05 19.79 -10.32
CA GLU A 162 17.80 21.23 -10.15
C GLU A 162 16.31 21.58 -10.32
N THR A 163 15.51 20.72 -10.96
CA THR A 163 14.07 20.95 -11.20
C THR A 163 13.26 20.55 -9.98
N PRO A 164 12.56 21.49 -9.30
CA PRO A 164 11.70 21.15 -8.17
C PRO A 164 10.49 20.34 -8.65
N LEU A 165 10.07 19.35 -7.85
CA LEU A 165 8.92 18.51 -8.18
C LEU A 165 7.64 19.32 -8.36
N SER A 166 7.50 20.44 -7.65
CA SER A 166 6.37 21.36 -7.74
C SER A 166 6.19 21.99 -9.14
N ALA A 167 7.24 22.06 -9.96
CA ALA A 167 7.15 22.53 -11.36
C ALA A 167 6.26 21.60 -12.21
N TYR A 168 6.16 20.34 -11.83
CA TYR A 168 5.36 19.31 -12.50
C TYR A 168 4.06 18.96 -11.75
N LYS A 169 3.59 19.83 -10.83
CA LYS A 169 2.34 19.63 -10.08
C LYS A 169 1.12 19.34 -10.96
N ALA A 170 1.14 19.76 -12.22
CA ALA A 170 0.05 19.51 -13.16
C ALA A 170 -0.18 18.01 -13.43
N ILE A 171 0.90 17.21 -13.40
CA ILE A 171 0.84 15.74 -13.61
C ILE A 171 0.81 14.95 -12.29
N LEU A 172 0.91 15.62 -11.15
CA LEU A 172 0.86 15.00 -9.82
C LEU A 172 -0.51 15.23 -9.19
N THR A 173 -1.10 14.23 -8.56
CA THR A 173 -2.44 14.36 -7.95
C THR A 173 -2.43 15.09 -6.62
N SER A 174 -1.40 14.94 -5.84
CA SER A 174 -1.22 15.69 -4.59
C SER A 174 0.25 15.70 -4.18
N LEU A 175 0.67 16.81 -3.60
CA LEU A 175 1.94 16.88 -2.89
C LEU A 175 1.68 16.46 -1.44
N THR A 176 2.23 15.33 -1.03
CA THR A 176 2.09 14.83 0.34
C THR A 176 3.17 15.39 1.25
N PRO A 177 3.04 15.33 2.59
CA PRO A 177 4.13 15.69 3.50
C PRO A 177 5.43 14.89 3.24
N ALA A 178 5.34 13.71 2.61
CA ALA A 178 6.49 12.90 2.20
C ALA A 178 7.25 13.54 1.02
N ASP A 179 6.64 14.43 0.25
CA ASP A 179 7.30 15.09 -0.89
C ASP A 179 8.44 16.00 -0.43
N SER A 180 8.42 16.47 0.82
CA SER A 180 9.57 17.16 1.42
C SER A 180 10.84 16.29 1.51
N LEU A 181 10.68 14.97 1.52
CA LEU A 181 11.79 13.99 1.49
C LEU A 181 12.23 13.66 0.06
N ARG A 182 11.41 14.00 -0.94
CA ARG A 182 11.63 13.73 -2.37
C ARG A 182 11.32 14.99 -3.20
N PRO A 183 12.05 16.10 -3.00
CA PRO A 183 11.62 17.41 -3.48
C PRO A 183 11.92 17.70 -4.95
N THR A 184 12.69 16.84 -5.67
CA THR A 184 13.10 17.10 -7.05
C THR A 184 12.44 16.17 -8.05
N LEU A 185 12.41 16.59 -9.30
CA LEU A 185 11.95 15.75 -10.40
C LEU A 185 12.82 14.49 -10.54
N TYR A 186 14.13 14.59 -10.22
CA TYR A 186 15.04 13.44 -10.23
C TYR A 186 14.59 12.35 -9.24
N ASP A 187 14.24 12.73 -8.01
CA ASP A 187 13.68 11.76 -7.03
C ASP A 187 12.47 11.04 -7.62
N PHE A 188 11.51 11.81 -8.10
CA PHE A 188 10.28 11.26 -8.66
C PHE A 188 10.54 10.26 -9.78
N LEU A 189 11.42 10.61 -10.72
CA LEU A 189 11.74 9.74 -11.86
C LEU A 189 12.56 8.52 -11.45
N CYS A 190 13.48 8.62 -10.46
CA CYS A 190 14.19 7.46 -9.91
C CYS A 190 13.22 6.45 -9.29
N TYR A 191 12.29 6.90 -8.44
CA TYR A 191 11.29 6.02 -7.85
C TYR A 191 10.35 5.40 -8.89
N ARG A 192 9.97 6.16 -9.92
CA ARG A 192 9.19 5.61 -11.02
C ARG A 192 9.96 4.56 -11.81
N ALA A 193 11.22 4.83 -12.12
CA ALA A 193 12.10 3.88 -12.82
C ALA A 193 12.19 2.54 -12.06
N ILE A 194 12.40 2.61 -10.73
CA ILE A 194 12.43 1.43 -9.86
C ILE A 194 11.10 0.69 -9.91
N ASN A 195 9.98 1.40 -9.77
CA ASN A 195 8.65 0.78 -9.77
C ASN A 195 8.33 0.12 -11.12
N ILE A 196 8.65 0.77 -12.25
CA ILE A 196 8.46 0.18 -13.59
C ILE A 196 9.27 -1.09 -13.73
N LEU A 197 10.56 -1.07 -13.32
CA LEU A 197 11.42 -2.25 -13.36
C LEU A 197 10.89 -3.38 -12.46
N LEU A 198 10.38 -3.09 -11.27
CA LEU A 198 9.80 -4.09 -10.36
C LEU A 198 8.52 -4.72 -10.90
N GLN A 199 7.70 -3.94 -11.59
CA GLN A 199 6.41 -4.41 -12.12
C GLN A 199 6.54 -5.17 -13.44
N THR A 200 7.69 -5.10 -14.11
CA THR A 200 7.91 -5.75 -15.41
C THR A 200 8.41 -7.19 -15.22
N ASN A 201 7.58 -8.18 -15.56
CA ASN A 201 7.87 -9.60 -15.38
C ASN A 201 8.46 -10.25 -16.65
N THR A 202 9.43 -9.61 -17.32
CA THR A 202 10.09 -10.20 -18.50
C THR A 202 10.96 -11.40 -18.12
N PRO A 203 10.94 -12.52 -18.90
CA PRO A 203 11.90 -13.60 -18.74
C PRO A 203 13.34 -13.06 -18.83
N GLY A 204 14.23 -13.56 -17.99
CA GLY A 204 15.60 -13.06 -17.89
C GLY A 204 15.78 -12.00 -16.80
N PHE A 205 14.71 -11.50 -16.20
CA PHE A 205 14.72 -10.78 -14.93
C PHE A 205 14.53 -11.73 -13.73
N ALA A 206 14.99 -12.99 -13.85
CA ALA A 206 15.05 -13.87 -12.68
C ALA A 206 15.73 -13.11 -11.54
N GLU A 207 15.08 -13.05 -10.39
CA GLU A 207 15.62 -12.35 -9.24
C GLU A 207 16.74 -13.19 -8.64
N PRO A 208 18.02 -12.80 -8.80
CA PRO A 208 19.09 -13.52 -8.16
C PRO A 208 18.99 -13.25 -6.66
N SER A 209 18.96 -14.30 -5.89
CA SER A 209 19.30 -14.24 -4.47
C SER A 209 20.77 -13.84 -4.35
N SER A 210 21.09 -12.90 -3.48
CA SER A 210 22.45 -12.51 -3.17
C SER A 210 22.63 -12.37 -1.68
N ASP A 211 23.64 -13.05 -1.14
CA ASP A 211 24.02 -12.94 0.26
C ASP A 211 25.10 -11.85 0.46
N SER A 212 25.30 -10.97 -0.52
CA SER A 212 26.29 -9.91 -0.43
C SER A 212 26.04 -8.99 0.78
N PRO A 213 27.03 -8.80 1.67
CA PRO A 213 26.92 -7.89 2.81
C PRO A 213 26.60 -6.45 2.39
N LEU A 214 26.98 -6.07 1.16
CA LEU A 214 26.73 -4.75 0.59
C LEU A 214 25.25 -4.36 0.62
N LEU A 215 24.34 -5.30 0.49
CA LEU A 215 22.90 -5.03 0.41
C LEU A 215 22.37 -4.31 1.67
N PHE A 216 22.96 -4.61 2.84
CA PHE A 216 22.59 -4.01 4.13
C PHE A 216 23.71 -3.16 4.74
N ALA A 217 24.79 -2.90 3.97
CA ALA A 217 25.88 -2.04 4.42
C ALA A 217 25.40 -0.59 4.66
N PRO A 218 26.08 0.18 5.52
CA PRO A 218 25.84 1.61 5.66
C PRO A 218 25.87 2.33 4.31
N ALA A 219 25.04 3.39 4.17
CA ALA A 219 24.87 4.07 2.89
C ALA A 219 26.19 4.54 2.25
N ASP A 220 27.14 4.99 3.05
CA ASP A 220 28.45 5.46 2.55
C ASP A 220 29.27 4.33 1.93
N GLU A 221 29.28 3.17 2.53
CA GLU A 221 29.90 1.96 2.00
C GLU A 221 29.17 1.47 0.75
N PHE A 222 27.82 1.44 0.79
CA PHE A 222 27.00 1.06 -0.35
C PHE A 222 27.26 1.96 -1.57
N ILE A 223 27.39 3.28 -1.39
CA ILE A 223 27.68 4.24 -2.46
C ILE A 223 29.09 4.03 -3.07
N ALA A 224 30.07 3.67 -2.22
CA ALA A 224 31.47 3.56 -2.61
C ALA A 224 31.82 2.23 -3.28
N THR A 225 31.04 1.18 -2.99
CA THR A 225 31.33 -0.20 -3.44
C THR A 225 30.62 -0.50 -4.76
N PRO A 226 31.27 -1.12 -5.74
CA PRO A 226 30.62 -1.61 -6.96
C PRO A 226 29.50 -2.62 -6.64
N ILE A 227 28.46 -2.62 -7.46
CA ILE A 227 27.38 -3.62 -7.36
C ILE A 227 28.00 -5.01 -7.59
N PRO A 228 27.65 -6.02 -6.75
CA PRO A 228 28.15 -7.38 -6.88
C PRO A 228 27.94 -7.96 -8.28
N ALA A 229 28.97 -8.62 -8.83
CA ALA A 229 28.97 -9.10 -10.21
C ALA A 229 27.94 -10.21 -10.48
N GLU A 230 27.50 -10.91 -9.44
CA GLU A 230 26.41 -11.89 -9.51
C GLU A 230 25.05 -11.25 -9.73
N LEU A 231 24.86 -10.00 -9.28
CA LEU A 231 23.64 -9.23 -9.50
C LEU A 231 23.67 -8.60 -10.90
N LYS A 232 22.94 -9.17 -11.84
CA LYS A 232 22.84 -8.73 -13.24
C LYS A 232 21.43 -8.26 -13.58
N GLY A 233 21.31 -7.56 -14.71
CA GLY A 233 20.01 -7.15 -15.23
C GLY A 233 19.27 -6.18 -14.32
N ARG A 234 18.00 -6.45 -14.06
CA ARG A 234 17.09 -5.58 -13.30
C ARG A 234 17.59 -5.23 -11.88
N PRO A 235 18.00 -6.19 -11.04
CA PRO A 235 18.48 -5.88 -9.70
C PRO A 235 19.71 -4.97 -9.69
N ALA A 236 20.67 -5.21 -10.57
CA ALA A 236 21.83 -4.34 -10.70
C ALA A 236 21.44 -2.90 -11.12
N THR A 237 20.53 -2.77 -12.08
CA THR A 237 20.04 -1.47 -12.52
C THR A 237 19.34 -0.72 -11.39
N ILE A 238 18.50 -1.37 -10.62
CA ILE A 238 17.79 -0.77 -9.47
C ILE A 238 18.79 -0.34 -8.39
N LEU A 239 19.76 -1.17 -8.06
CA LEU A 239 20.79 -0.83 -7.08
C LEU A 239 21.66 0.35 -7.54
N GLN A 240 21.99 0.43 -8.84
CA GLN A 240 22.67 1.59 -9.41
C GLN A 240 21.83 2.87 -9.27
N ILE A 241 20.53 2.81 -9.53
CA ILE A 241 19.63 3.97 -9.32
C ILE A 241 19.67 4.41 -7.86
N TRP A 242 19.62 3.46 -6.90
CA TRP A 242 19.74 3.77 -5.47
C TRP A 242 21.09 4.42 -5.13
N GLN A 243 22.20 3.91 -5.68
CA GLN A 243 23.53 4.52 -5.47
C GLN A 243 23.59 5.95 -5.99
N GLU A 244 23.10 6.22 -7.21
CA GLU A 244 23.12 7.56 -7.79
C GLU A 244 22.24 8.54 -7.01
N LEU A 245 21.06 8.09 -6.55
CA LEU A 245 20.16 8.92 -5.77
C LEU A 245 20.76 9.24 -4.39
N LEU A 246 21.38 8.29 -3.73
CA LEU A 246 22.10 8.51 -2.47
C LEU A 246 23.30 9.43 -2.64
N ARG A 247 24.13 9.28 -3.71
CA ARG A 247 25.23 10.21 -4.03
C ARG A 247 24.73 11.64 -4.18
N PHE A 248 23.62 11.81 -4.89
CA PHE A 248 22.98 13.12 -5.07
C PHE A 248 22.57 13.73 -3.73
N ARG A 249 21.87 12.97 -2.87
CA ARG A 249 21.40 13.46 -1.56
C ARG A 249 22.55 13.77 -0.60
N LYS A 250 23.58 12.95 -0.60
CA LYS A 250 24.81 13.19 0.19
C LYS A 250 25.48 14.50 -0.23
N LYS A 251 25.63 14.74 -1.54
CA LYS A 251 26.21 15.97 -2.08
C LYS A 251 25.43 17.23 -1.72
N GLN A 252 24.09 17.13 -1.63
CA GLN A 252 23.23 18.25 -1.25
C GLN A 252 23.20 18.50 0.27
N ALA A 253 23.79 17.65 1.09
CA ALA A 253 23.68 17.67 2.56
C ALA A 253 22.22 17.65 3.05
N ASN A 254 21.30 17.07 2.26
CA ASN A 254 19.89 16.91 2.64
C ASN A 254 19.72 15.62 3.45
N HIS A 255 20.04 15.70 4.74
CA HIS A 255 20.02 14.56 5.65
C HIS A 255 18.68 13.83 5.75
N PRO A 256 17.50 14.50 5.79
CA PRO A 256 16.21 13.82 5.80
C PRO A 256 15.97 13.00 4.53
N ALA A 257 16.25 13.58 3.36
CA ALA A 257 16.05 12.90 2.08
C ALA A 257 17.07 11.77 1.88
N PHE A 258 18.30 11.94 2.34
CA PHE A 258 19.32 10.89 2.34
C PHE A 258 18.89 9.69 3.18
N LEU A 259 18.46 9.92 4.42
CA LEU A 259 17.95 8.86 5.31
C LEU A 259 16.73 8.16 4.72
N ALA A 260 15.76 8.91 4.20
CA ALA A 260 14.56 8.32 3.59
C ALA A 260 14.92 7.41 2.41
N THR A 261 15.85 7.86 1.55
CA THR A 261 16.34 7.08 0.41
C THR A 261 17.06 5.82 0.86
N ASP A 262 17.87 5.88 1.93
CA ASP A 262 18.59 4.72 2.46
C ASP A 262 17.63 3.69 3.10
N LEU A 263 16.61 4.15 3.81
CA LEU A 263 15.56 3.27 4.35
C LEU A 263 14.80 2.54 3.23
N ASP A 264 14.46 3.23 2.15
CA ASP A 264 13.75 2.63 1.02
C ASP A 264 14.67 1.64 0.24
N ARG A 265 15.97 1.93 0.12
CA ARG A 265 16.97 1.00 -0.44
C ARG A 265 17.11 -0.28 0.41
N LEU A 266 17.19 -0.15 1.73
CA LEU A 266 17.27 -1.28 2.66
C LEU A 266 16.00 -2.15 2.57
N GLU A 267 14.82 -1.51 2.49
CA GLU A 267 13.55 -2.22 2.31
C GLU A 267 13.49 -2.96 0.96
N TYR A 268 14.01 -2.35 -0.12
CA TYR A 268 14.16 -3.02 -1.40
C TYR A 268 15.06 -4.26 -1.28
N ALA A 269 16.23 -4.13 -0.65
CA ALA A 269 17.14 -5.26 -0.44
C ALA A 269 16.46 -6.42 0.31
N LYS A 270 15.73 -6.11 1.38
CA LYS A 270 14.96 -7.08 2.15
C LYS A 270 13.90 -7.80 1.33
N ASN A 271 13.11 -7.06 0.54
CA ASN A 271 11.92 -7.59 -0.10
C ASN A 271 12.20 -8.31 -1.43
N PHE A 272 13.25 -7.90 -2.14
CA PHE A 272 13.49 -8.35 -3.52
C PHE A 272 14.80 -9.10 -3.74
N LEU A 273 15.75 -9.00 -2.83
CA LEU A 273 17.05 -9.65 -2.99
C LEU A 273 17.27 -10.83 -2.03
N SER A 274 16.32 -11.12 -1.21
CA SER A 274 16.14 -12.32 -0.36
C SER A 274 17.41 -13.03 0.14
N PRO A 275 18.35 -12.40 0.85
CA PRO A 275 19.37 -13.13 1.56
C PRO A 275 18.75 -14.00 2.66
N HIS A 276 19.43 -15.10 3.00
CA HIS A 276 18.89 -16.09 3.95
C HIS A 276 18.47 -15.43 5.29
N ASP A 277 19.25 -14.48 5.80
CA ASP A 277 19.03 -13.79 7.08
C ASP A 277 18.44 -12.36 6.92
N ARG A 278 17.71 -12.10 5.87
CA ARG A 278 17.25 -10.76 5.46
C ARG A 278 16.61 -9.94 6.58
N ASP A 279 15.73 -10.56 7.39
CA ASP A 279 15.01 -9.84 8.46
C ASP A 279 15.95 -9.43 9.58
N THR A 280 16.91 -10.29 9.93
CA THR A 280 17.94 -10.02 10.92
C THR A 280 18.90 -8.92 10.45
N LEU A 281 19.36 -8.99 9.18
CA LEU A 281 20.25 -8.00 8.58
C LEU A 281 19.57 -6.64 8.47
N TYR A 282 18.31 -6.63 8.05
CA TYR A 282 17.52 -5.40 7.96
C TYR A 282 17.33 -4.75 9.34
N LEU A 283 16.91 -5.51 10.35
CA LEU A 283 16.78 -4.98 11.72
C LEU A 283 18.10 -4.46 12.27
N LYS A 284 19.23 -5.12 11.99
CA LYS A 284 20.55 -4.64 12.38
C LYS A 284 20.88 -3.30 11.74
N ALA A 285 20.63 -3.16 10.43
CA ALA A 285 20.83 -1.89 9.71
C ALA A 285 19.94 -0.77 10.29
N LEU A 286 18.65 -1.05 10.58
CA LEU A 286 17.76 -0.09 11.23
C LEU A 286 18.26 0.33 12.63
N GLN A 287 18.80 -0.59 13.42
CA GLN A 287 19.37 -0.27 14.74
C GLN A 287 20.60 0.63 14.65
N GLU A 288 21.46 0.44 13.65
CA GLU A 288 22.60 1.31 13.40
C GLU A 288 22.16 2.72 12.96
N LEU A 289 21.19 2.81 12.03
CA LEU A 289 20.59 4.09 11.63
C LEU A 289 19.93 4.79 12.83
N LYS A 290 19.23 4.06 13.70
CA LYS A 290 18.61 4.60 14.91
C LYS A 290 19.65 5.21 15.84
N ARG A 291 20.81 4.58 16.04
CA ARG A 291 21.92 5.13 16.84
C ARG A 291 22.48 6.41 16.22
N THR A 292 22.66 6.41 14.90
CA THR A 292 23.22 7.56 14.16
C THR A 292 22.29 8.78 14.23
N TYR A 293 20.98 8.58 14.11
CA TYR A 293 20.01 9.67 14.02
C TYR A 293 19.25 9.95 15.32
N ILE A 294 19.63 9.32 16.45
CA ILE A 294 18.88 9.44 17.73
C ILE A 294 18.69 10.88 18.21
N ASN A 295 19.67 11.76 17.96
CA ASN A 295 19.64 13.17 18.34
C ASN A 295 18.98 14.07 17.29
N THR A 296 18.30 13.51 16.31
CA THR A 296 17.56 14.25 15.28
C THR A 296 16.11 13.76 15.21
N PRO A 297 15.15 14.63 14.83
CA PRO A 297 13.76 14.19 14.69
C PRO A 297 13.56 13.13 13.58
N PHE A 298 14.52 12.97 12.69
CA PHE A 298 14.45 12.00 11.60
C PHE A 298 14.58 10.56 12.07
N VAL A 299 15.05 10.31 13.30
CA VAL A 299 15.03 8.98 13.91
C VAL A 299 13.63 8.37 13.95
N ILE A 300 12.58 9.19 13.93
CA ILE A 300 11.19 8.74 13.88
C ILE A 300 10.90 7.88 12.63
N GLU A 301 11.51 8.22 11.48
CA GLU A 301 11.38 7.41 10.27
C GLU A 301 11.95 6.01 10.47
N VAL A 302 13.11 5.93 11.10
CA VAL A 302 13.79 4.65 11.41
C VAL A 302 12.97 3.84 12.43
N MET A 303 12.52 4.49 13.51
CA MET A 303 11.72 3.84 14.54
C MET A 303 10.38 3.34 14.02
N ALA A 304 9.78 4.05 13.06
CA ALA A 304 8.54 3.61 12.40
C ALA A 304 8.77 2.35 11.55
N LYS A 305 9.87 2.27 10.79
CA LYS A 305 10.24 1.06 10.05
C LYS A 305 10.53 -0.12 11.00
N GLU A 306 11.29 0.11 12.08
CA GLU A 306 11.57 -0.91 13.10
C GLU A 306 10.29 -1.41 13.79
N ALA A 307 9.36 -0.50 14.13
CA ALA A 307 8.07 -0.86 14.72
C ALA A 307 7.19 -1.67 13.77
N ASN A 308 7.21 -1.35 12.47
CA ASN A 308 6.49 -2.13 11.45
C ASN A 308 7.06 -3.54 11.31
N GLU A 309 8.39 -3.71 11.38
CA GLU A 309 9.00 -5.05 11.37
C GLU A 309 8.56 -5.89 12.58
N TYR A 310 8.61 -5.30 13.77
CA TYR A 310 8.12 -5.99 14.95
C TYR A 310 6.61 -6.29 14.89
N THR A 311 5.82 -5.44 14.22
CA THR A 311 4.38 -5.68 14.00
C THR A 311 4.17 -6.85 13.03
N THR A 312 4.96 -6.95 11.97
CA THR A 312 4.93 -8.08 11.03
C THR A 312 5.29 -9.39 11.73
N ASP A 313 6.36 -9.39 12.53
CA ASP A 313 6.76 -10.55 13.34
C ASP A 313 5.69 -10.93 14.38
N LEU A 314 5.09 -9.96 15.06
CA LEU A 314 3.97 -10.19 15.98
C LEU A 314 2.80 -10.85 15.24
N HIS A 315 2.43 -10.33 14.06
CA HIS A 315 1.33 -10.89 13.28
C HIS A 315 1.61 -12.33 12.85
N ALA A 316 2.79 -12.62 12.31
CA ALA A 316 3.20 -13.99 11.99
C ALA A 316 3.14 -14.91 13.23
N SER A 317 3.60 -14.41 14.37
CA SER A 317 3.62 -15.14 15.64
C SER A 317 2.23 -15.47 16.18
N THR A 318 1.17 -14.73 15.82
CA THR A 318 -0.22 -15.06 16.25
C THR A 318 -0.75 -16.35 15.64
N TYR A 319 -0.18 -16.79 14.51
CA TYR A 319 -0.56 -18.03 13.83
C TYR A 319 0.38 -19.20 14.13
N ASP A 320 1.49 -18.94 14.83
CA ASP A 320 2.46 -19.96 15.22
C ASP A 320 2.06 -20.58 16.57
N ARG A 321 1.66 -21.84 16.54
CA ARG A 321 1.25 -22.59 17.73
C ARG A 321 2.37 -22.81 18.74
N SER A 322 3.62 -22.63 18.37
CA SER A 322 4.78 -22.74 19.28
C SER A 322 4.96 -21.48 20.14
N VAL A 323 4.35 -20.36 19.76
CA VAL A 323 4.45 -19.08 20.45
C VAL A 323 3.42 -19.01 21.58
N THR A 324 3.88 -18.82 22.79
CA THR A 324 3.01 -18.71 23.96
C THR A 324 2.30 -17.34 24.05
N PRO A 325 1.13 -17.26 24.71
CA PRO A 325 0.47 -15.98 24.97
C PRO A 325 1.37 -14.94 25.65
N GLN A 326 2.24 -15.37 26.57
CA GLN A 326 3.19 -14.48 27.25
C GLN A 326 4.25 -13.90 26.27
N GLN A 327 4.72 -14.69 25.32
CA GLN A 327 5.65 -14.20 24.29
C GLN A 327 4.98 -13.18 23.37
N LEU A 328 3.69 -13.38 23.02
CA LEU A 328 2.93 -12.38 22.24
C LEU A 328 2.77 -11.07 23.01
N VAL A 329 2.49 -11.13 24.32
CA VAL A 329 2.44 -9.93 25.18
C VAL A 329 3.79 -9.19 25.14
N THR A 330 4.90 -9.91 25.37
CA THR A 330 6.25 -9.32 25.36
C THR A 330 6.59 -8.66 24.02
N LYS A 331 6.26 -9.32 22.89
CA LYS A 331 6.44 -8.74 21.55
C LYS A 331 5.65 -7.45 21.40
N LYS A 332 4.41 -7.42 21.86
CA LYS A 332 3.53 -6.25 21.78
C LYS A 332 4.00 -5.10 22.68
N GLU A 333 4.45 -5.40 23.90
CA GLU A 333 5.06 -4.42 24.81
C GLU A 333 6.31 -3.78 24.21
N LYS A 334 7.14 -4.54 23.49
CA LYS A 334 8.32 -4.04 22.79
C LYS A 334 7.94 -2.99 21.73
N ILE A 335 6.88 -3.24 20.95
CA ILE A 335 6.38 -2.28 19.95
C ILE A 335 5.87 -1.02 20.62
N ILE A 336 5.07 -1.17 21.68
CA ILE A 336 4.50 -0.06 22.44
C ILE A 336 5.62 0.82 23.01
N ALA A 337 6.60 0.23 23.69
CA ALA A 337 7.73 0.95 24.29
C ALA A 337 8.56 1.70 23.24
N LEU A 338 8.78 1.10 22.05
CA LEU A 338 9.49 1.75 20.95
C LEU A 338 8.72 2.97 20.46
N CYS A 339 7.40 2.84 20.25
CA CYS A 339 6.56 3.94 19.79
C CYS A 339 6.48 5.07 20.82
N GLU A 340 6.25 4.76 22.10
CA GLU A 340 6.21 5.74 23.19
C GLU A 340 7.51 6.51 23.30
N LYS A 341 8.65 5.81 23.30
CA LYS A 341 9.97 6.43 23.30
C LYS A 341 10.16 7.46 22.17
N GLY A 342 9.78 7.08 20.93
CA GLY A 342 9.90 8.00 19.79
C GLY A 342 8.98 9.20 19.91
N ILE A 343 7.74 9.02 20.40
CA ILE A 343 6.78 10.08 20.62
C ILE A 343 7.30 11.07 21.67
N ASP A 344 7.90 10.58 22.76
CA ASP A 344 8.43 11.38 23.84
C ASP A 344 9.68 12.17 23.42
N LEU A 345 10.55 11.55 22.59
CA LEU A 345 11.74 12.23 22.07
C LEU A 345 11.40 13.41 21.14
N TYR A 346 10.45 13.24 20.25
CA TYR A 346 10.12 14.24 19.23
C TYR A 346 8.61 14.45 19.06
N PRO A 347 7.87 14.92 20.09
CA PRO A 347 6.40 15.00 20.06
C PRO A 347 5.86 15.99 19.04
N LYS A 348 6.65 17.00 18.66
CA LYS A 348 6.28 18.06 17.71
C LYS A 348 6.67 17.74 16.26
N TYR A 349 7.47 16.72 16.03
CA TYR A 349 7.82 16.34 14.66
C TYR A 349 6.59 15.78 13.93
N LYS A 350 6.27 16.38 12.80
CA LYS A 350 5.01 16.11 12.07
C LYS A 350 4.79 14.63 11.77
N ARG A 351 5.88 13.89 11.46
CA ARG A 351 5.80 12.47 11.11
C ARG A 351 5.80 11.52 12.32
N THR A 352 5.89 12.04 13.53
CA THR A 352 5.65 11.25 14.77
C THR A 352 4.24 10.61 14.76
N ASN A 353 3.34 11.12 13.94
CA ASN A 353 2.03 10.48 13.72
C ASN A 353 2.12 9.04 13.18
N LEU A 354 3.21 8.63 12.53
CA LEU A 354 3.46 7.24 12.15
C LEU A 354 3.50 6.33 13.40
N LEU A 355 4.26 6.73 14.41
CA LEU A 355 4.35 5.98 15.66
C LEU A 355 3.05 6.03 16.46
N ARG A 356 2.34 7.17 16.46
CA ARG A 356 1.01 7.28 17.10
C ARG A 356 -0.01 6.34 16.46
N ALA A 357 0.00 6.18 15.15
CA ALA A 357 -0.87 5.25 14.44
C ALA A 357 -0.60 3.80 14.85
N ILE A 358 0.68 3.38 14.88
CA ILE A 358 1.08 2.03 15.31
C ILE A 358 0.68 1.82 16.80
N LEU A 359 0.97 2.78 17.66
CA LEU A 359 0.62 2.71 19.08
C LEU A 359 -0.89 2.58 19.30
N SER A 360 -1.68 3.36 18.55
CA SER A 360 -3.15 3.30 18.59
C SER A 360 -3.65 1.92 18.17
N GLN A 361 -3.07 1.33 17.11
CA GLN A 361 -3.41 -0.03 16.68
C GLN A 361 -3.05 -1.08 17.74
N MET A 362 -1.87 -0.97 18.37
CA MET A 362 -1.45 -1.89 19.44
C MET A 362 -2.35 -1.81 20.67
N LYS A 363 -2.82 -0.62 21.02
CA LYS A 363 -3.69 -0.37 22.20
C LYS A 363 -5.18 -0.42 21.86
N ALA A 364 -5.57 -0.68 20.61
CA ALA A 364 -6.97 -0.71 20.20
C ALA A 364 -7.75 -1.74 21.03
N PRO A 365 -8.88 -1.34 21.63
CA PRO A 365 -9.78 -2.27 22.28
C PRO A 365 -10.47 -3.15 21.22
N LYS A 366 -10.67 -4.42 21.56
CA LYS A 366 -11.45 -5.37 20.76
C LYS A 366 -12.49 -6.04 21.63
N LEU A 367 -13.65 -6.28 21.04
CA LEU A 367 -14.75 -6.99 21.65
C LEU A 367 -15.44 -7.81 20.56
N SER A 368 -15.61 -9.09 20.80
CA SER A 368 -16.40 -9.96 19.92
C SER A 368 -17.21 -10.96 20.74
N LEU A 369 -18.27 -11.46 20.15
CA LEU A 369 -19.18 -12.42 20.71
C LEU A 369 -19.35 -13.57 19.73
N GLN A 370 -19.22 -14.78 20.20
CA GLN A 370 -19.54 -15.99 19.46
C GLN A 370 -20.67 -16.70 20.14
N LEU A 371 -21.75 -16.93 19.38
CA LEU A 371 -22.93 -17.67 19.80
C LEU A 371 -22.83 -19.14 19.37
N PRO A 372 -23.38 -20.08 20.11
CA PRO A 372 -23.58 -21.43 19.62
C PRO A 372 -24.60 -21.44 18.47
N GLU A 373 -24.43 -22.35 17.52
CA GLU A 373 -25.31 -22.47 16.36
C GLU A 373 -26.76 -22.88 16.71
N ILE A 374 -26.91 -23.71 17.73
CA ILE A 374 -28.19 -24.21 18.17
C ILE A 374 -28.34 -23.95 19.69
N ILE A 375 -29.47 -23.42 20.06
CA ILE A 375 -29.77 -23.09 21.44
C ILE A 375 -31.13 -23.70 21.82
N TYR A 376 -31.15 -24.41 22.96
CA TYR A 376 -32.34 -24.97 23.53
C TYR A 376 -32.89 -24.05 24.64
N PRO A 377 -34.19 -23.74 24.63
CA PRO A 377 -34.80 -22.95 25.70
C PRO A 377 -34.75 -23.70 27.03
N GLU A 378 -34.75 -22.95 28.12
CA GLU A 378 -34.67 -23.47 29.54
C GLU A 378 -33.28 -23.98 29.92
N GLU A 379 -32.29 -23.96 29.00
CA GLU A 379 -30.90 -24.28 29.29
C GLU A 379 -30.07 -23.02 29.52
N THR A 380 -28.96 -23.18 30.21
CA THR A 380 -27.97 -22.13 30.36
C THR A 380 -27.08 -22.11 29.11
N VAL A 381 -27.14 -21.03 28.35
CA VAL A 381 -26.36 -20.90 27.12
C VAL A 381 -24.96 -20.38 27.43
N ALA A 382 -23.96 -21.09 26.96
CA ALA A 382 -22.55 -20.65 27.02
C ALA A 382 -22.21 -19.75 25.84
N LEU A 383 -21.92 -18.48 26.12
CA LEU A 383 -21.45 -17.51 25.13
C LEU A 383 -19.95 -17.34 25.27
N LYS A 384 -19.24 -17.35 24.14
CA LYS A 384 -17.81 -17.03 24.12
C LYS A 384 -17.62 -15.55 23.82
N LEU A 385 -17.15 -14.82 24.85
CA LEU A 385 -16.79 -13.41 24.76
C LEU A 385 -15.28 -13.30 24.60
N THR A 386 -14.82 -12.70 23.49
CA THR A 386 -13.40 -12.39 23.27
C THR A 386 -13.17 -10.90 23.49
N SER A 387 -12.21 -10.55 24.34
CA SER A 387 -11.90 -9.15 24.67
C SER A 387 -10.40 -8.86 24.65
N GLN A 388 -10.05 -7.61 24.31
CA GLN A 388 -8.70 -7.07 24.38
C GLN A 388 -8.76 -5.62 24.83
N ASN A 389 -7.86 -5.22 25.75
CA ASN A 389 -7.73 -3.85 26.26
C ASN A 389 -9.04 -3.26 26.83
N LEU A 390 -9.89 -4.08 27.41
CA LEU A 390 -11.16 -3.69 28.01
C LEU A 390 -11.22 -4.10 29.47
N TYR A 391 -11.81 -3.23 30.31
CA TYR A 391 -12.00 -3.46 31.75
C TYR A 391 -13.37 -4.06 32.09
N TYR A 392 -14.35 -3.90 31.19
CA TYR A 392 -15.67 -4.45 31.35
C TYR A 392 -16.43 -4.50 30.02
N ALA A 393 -17.44 -5.34 29.98
CA ALA A 393 -18.46 -5.38 28.94
C ALA A 393 -19.86 -5.48 29.55
N ILE A 394 -20.86 -4.94 28.87
CA ILE A 394 -22.27 -5.03 29.22
C ILE A 394 -22.95 -5.89 28.17
N LEU A 395 -23.56 -6.97 28.60
CA LEU A 395 -24.37 -7.86 27.78
C LEU A 395 -25.83 -7.54 28.01
N GLN A 396 -26.57 -7.28 26.95
CA GLN A 396 -28.00 -7.12 26.92
C GLN A 396 -28.64 -8.16 26.02
N ILE A 397 -29.73 -8.74 26.43
CA ILE A 397 -30.51 -9.68 25.64
C ILE A 397 -31.92 -9.12 25.51
N TYR A 398 -32.36 -9.03 24.27
CA TYR A 398 -33.70 -8.59 23.92
C TYR A 398 -34.45 -9.75 23.29
N ARG A 399 -35.68 -9.98 23.73
CA ARG A 399 -36.61 -10.85 23.04
C ARG A 399 -37.36 -10.11 21.95
N ILE A 400 -37.57 -10.78 20.84
CA ILE A 400 -38.25 -10.26 19.65
C ILE A 400 -39.51 -11.07 19.45
N ASP A 401 -40.68 -10.41 19.54
CA ASP A 401 -41.98 -11.06 19.41
C ASP A 401 -42.50 -11.03 17.95
N LEU A 402 -41.58 -11.17 16.99
CA LEU A 402 -41.86 -11.22 15.56
C LEU A 402 -41.14 -12.42 14.92
N PRO A 403 -41.69 -12.95 13.78
CA PRO A 403 -40.96 -13.90 12.95
C PRO A 403 -39.65 -13.29 12.42
N THR A 404 -38.62 -14.10 12.23
CA THR A 404 -37.29 -13.68 11.77
C THR A 404 -37.37 -12.89 10.44
N GLU A 405 -38.10 -13.40 9.47
CA GLU A 405 -38.27 -12.80 8.16
C GLU A 405 -38.90 -11.41 8.24
N THR A 406 -39.87 -11.22 9.11
CA THR A 406 -40.52 -9.92 9.33
C THR A 406 -39.58 -8.96 10.03
N TYR A 407 -38.83 -9.43 11.04
CA TYR A 407 -37.88 -8.60 11.79
C TYR A 407 -36.71 -8.12 10.94
N GLU A 408 -36.18 -8.95 10.05
CA GLU A 408 -35.06 -8.58 9.17
C GLU A 408 -35.40 -7.44 8.19
N GLN A 409 -36.68 -7.32 7.79
CA GLN A 409 -37.17 -6.30 6.89
C GLN A 409 -37.42 -4.93 7.55
N LEU A 410 -37.42 -4.87 8.88
CA LEU A 410 -37.67 -3.64 9.63
C LEU A 410 -36.50 -2.67 9.58
N THR A 411 -36.80 -1.38 9.63
CA THR A 411 -35.80 -0.33 9.88
C THR A 411 -35.25 -0.41 11.29
N ASP A 412 -34.09 0.18 11.56
CA ASP A 412 -33.47 0.18 12.90
C ASP A 412 -34.38 0.78 13.99
N GLN A 413 -35.20 1.79 13.64
CA GLN A 413 -36.16 2.38 14.57
C GLN A 413 -37.31 1.41 14.91
N GLU A 414 -37.81 0.67 13.93
CA GLU A 414 -38.85 -0.34 14.10
C GLU A 414 -38.33 -1.56 14.87
N LYS A 415 -37.11 -2.00 14.58
CA LYS A 415 -36.41 -3.06 15.32
C LYS A 415 -36.31 -2.73 16.79
N ASN A 416 -35.92 -1.49 17.13
CA ASN A 416 -35.83 -1.04 18.51
C ASN A 416 -37.19 -1.05 19.25
N LYS A 417 -38.31 -0.84 18.54
CA LYS A 417 -39.66 -0.89 19.14
C LYS A 417 -40.19 -2.32 19.30
N ALA A 418 -39.71 -3.24 18.48
CA ALA A 418 -40.14 -4.65 18.49
C ALA A 418 -39.33 -5.52 19.47
N GLN A 419 -38.47 -4.92 20.28
CA GLN A 419 -37.57 -5.60 21.19
C GLN A 419 -37.94 -5.31 22.63
N HIS A 420 -37.95 -6.38 23.49
CA HIS A 420 -38.13 -6.28 24.91
C HIS A 420 -36.89 -6.79 25.65
N LYS A 421 -36.26 -5.92 26.45
CA LYS A 421 -35.06 -6.30 27.20
C LYS A 421 -35.44 -7.32 28.28
N VAL A 422 -34.86 -8.53 28.22
CA VAL A 422 -35.10 -9.63 29.13
C VAL A 422 -33.94 -9.93 30.08
N TYR A 423 -32.74 -9.47 29.72
CA TYR A 423 -31.54 -9.69 30.52
C TYR A 423 -30.52 -8.56 30.33
N GLU A 424 -29.84 -8.20 31.42
CA GLU A 424 -28.68 -7.30 31.38
C GLU A 424 -27.69 -7.70 32.48
N LYS A 425 -26.41 -7.76 32.11
CA LYS A 425 -25.34 -8.01 33.06
C LYS A 425 -24.06 -7.32 32.64
N ARG A 426 -23.40 -6.69 33.62
CA ARG A 426 -22.04 -6.14 33.45
C ARG A 426 -21.04 -7.18 33.93
N PHE A 427 -20.04 -7.44 33.06
CA PHE A 427 -18.91 -8.32 33.33
C PHE A 427 -17.66 -7.52 33.52
N THR A 428 -16.94 -7.75 34.61
CA THR A 428 -15.58 -7.23 34.78
C THR A 428 -14.63 -8.10 33.98
N LEU A 429 -13.78 -7.45 33.19
CA LEU A 429 -12.78 -8.07 32.33
C LEU A 429 -11.39 -7.76 32.86
N THR A 430 -10.46 -8.69 32.71
CA THR A 430 -9.04 -8.43 32.97
C THR A 430 -8.41 -7.86 31.71
N PRO A 431 -8.00 -6.58 31.68
CA PRO A 431 -7.38 -6.00 30.52
C PRO A 431 -6.14 -6.80 30.09
N SER A 432 -6.02 -7.05 28.81
CA SER A 432 -4.89 -7.77 28.23
C SER A 432 -4.52 -7.17 26.91
N LEU A 433 -3.25 -7.09 26.61
CA LEU A 433 -2.73 -6.64 25.31
C LEU A 433 -3.05 -7.61 24.16
N ILE A 434 -3.38 -8.86 24.49
CA ILE A 434 -3.81 -9.89 23.54
C ILE A 434 -5.27 -10.27 23.79
N GLU A 435 -5.90 -10.88 22.81
CA GLU A 435 -7.26 -11.37 22.91
C GLU A 435 -7.36 -12.44 24.00
N ARG A 436 -8.38 -12.34 24.84
CA ARG A 436 -8.74 -13.31 25.88
C ARG A 436 -10.17 -13.72 25.72
N ASP A 437 -10.39 -15.03 25.79
CA ASP A 437 -11.71 -15.63 25.77
C ASP A 437 -12.25 -15.77 27.20
N THR A 438 -13.52 -15.41 27.36
CA THR A 438 -14.29 -15.60 28.59
C THR A 438 -15.60 -16.28 28.24
N ILE A 439 -15.90 -17.41 28.87
CA ILE A 439 -17.17 -18.06 28.68
C ILE A 439 -18.16 -17.46 29.70
N VAL A 440 -19.27 -16.96 29.18
CA VAL A 440 -20.34 -16.35 29.95
C VAL A 440 -21.59 -17.20 29.82
N HIS A 441 -22.16 -17.58 30.95
CA HIS A 441 -23.40 -18.38 31.00
C HIS A 441 -24.59 -17.44 31.19
N ILE A 442 -25.59 -17.56 30.32
CA ILE A 442 -26.81 -16.76 30.36
C ILE A 442 -28.05 -17.68 30.38
N PRO A 443 -29.10 -17.35 31.16
CA PRO A 443 -30.36 -18.08 31.11
C PRO A 443 -31.20 -17.63 29.93
N LEU A 444 -31.77 -18.55 29.18
CA LEU A 444 -32.82 -18.29 28.17
C LEU A 444 -34.07 -19.09 28.51
N PRO A 445 -35.07 -18.43 29.09
CA PRO A 445 -36.19 -19.15 29.70
C PRO A 445 -37.22 -19.71 28.72
N GLN A 446 -37.24 -19.25 27.48
CA GLN A 446 -38.29 -19.60 26.49
C GLN A 446 -37.74 -19.74 25.08
N ALA A 447 -38.47 -20.48 24.25
CA ALA A 447 -38.24 -20.49 22.81
C ALA A 447 -38.61 -19.14 22.23
N GLY A 448 -37.85 -18.69 21.20
CA GLY A 448 -38.11 -17.43 20.54
C GLY A 448 -36.89 -16.87 19.81
N LEU A 449 -37.10 -15.70 19.18
CA LEU A 449 -36.05 -14.92 18.55
C LEU A 449 -35.45 -13.94 19.56
N TYR A 450 -34.14 -13.89 19.64
CA TYR A 450 -33.40 -13.02 20.55
C TYR A 450 -32.37 -12.21 19.82
N GLN A 451 -32.19 -10.97 20.26
CA GLN A 451 -31.02 -10.16 19.87
C GLN A 451 -30.11 -10.04 21.11
N ILE A 452 -28.84 -10.39 20.89
CA ILE A 452 -27.81 -10.26 21.92
C ILE A 452 -26.91 -9.11 21.54
N SER A 453 -26.79 -8.15 22.44
CA SER A 453 -25.92 -6.97 22.26
C SER A 453 -24.87 -6.97 23.35
N LEU A 454 -23.61 -6.86 22.94
CA LEU A 454 -22.45 -6.75 23.81
C LEU A 454 -21.75 -5.44 23.52
N TYR A 455 -21.55 -4.59 24.52
CA TYR A 455 -20.93 -3.28 24.35
C TYR A 455 -20.14 -2.84 25.59
N THR A 456 -19.32 -1.81 25.41
CA THR A 456 -18.66 -1.09 26.51
C THR A 456 -19.01 0.41 26.45
N THR A 457 -18.92 1.14 27.56
CA THR A 457 -19.25 2.58 27.57
C THR A 457 -18.30 3.37 26.67
N GLY A 458 -18.89 4.23 25.86
CA GLY A 458 -18.19 4.99 24.83
C GLY A 458 -18.52 4.54 23.41
N ALA A 459 -19.47 3.62 23.24
CA ALA A 459 -20.20 3.23 22.00
C ALA A 459 -19.40 2.91 20.73
N LYS A 460 -18.06 2.93 20.75
CA LYS A 460 -17.27 2.57 19.57
C LYS A 460 -17.07 1.04 19.39
N HIS A 461 -17.39 0.26 20.40
CA HIS A 461 -17.23 -1.19 20.38
C HIS A 461 -18.53 -1.84 20.84
N SER A 462 -19.41 -2.13 19.92
CA SER A 462 -20.63 -2.88 20.13
C SER A 462 -20.72 -4.02 19.11
N VAL A 463 -21.13 -5.18 19.57
CA VAL A 463 -21.44 -6.34 18.73
C VAL A 463 -22.88 -6.70 18.99
N SER A 464 -23.67 -6.87 17.94
CA SER A 464 -25.07 -7.31 18.05
C SER A 464 -25.27 -8.48 17.10
N GLN A 465 -25.89 -9.55 17.60
CA GLN A 465 -26.18 -10.77 16.85
C GLN A 465 -27.59 -11.26 17.18
N THR A 466 -28.28 -11.77 16.16
CA THR A 466 -29.59 -12.39 16.30
C THR A 466 -29.41 -13.89 16.50
N MET A 467 -30.28 -14.47 17.33
CA MET A 467 -30.20 -15.85 17.73
C MET A 467 -31.61 -16.44 17.88
N ILE A 468 -31.77 -17.69 17.48
CA ILE A 468 -33.03 -18.44 17.64
C ILE A 468 -32.85 -19.52 18.69
N ALA A 469 -33.71 -19.49 19.72
CA ALA A 469 -33.84 -20.60 20.66
C ALA A 469 -35.05 -21.45 20.27
N THR A 470 -34.84 -22.73 19.99
CA THR A 470 -35.91 -23.61 19.51
C THR A 470 -35.81 -25.02 20.10
N ARG A 471 -36.96 -25.67 20.26
CA ARG A 471 -37.07 -27.09 20.61
C ARG A 471 -37.13 -27.99 19.37
N LEU A 472 -37.19 -27.42 18.18
CA LEU A 472 -37.27 -28.20 16.94
C LEU A 472 -35.89 -28.72 16.58
N GLN A 473 -35.74 -30.03 16.48
CA GLN A 473 -34.59 -30.68 15.83
C GLN A 473 -34.92 -30.86 14.34
N SER A 474 -34.13 -30.26 13.47
CA SER A 474 -34.21 -30.63 12.07
C SER A 474 -33.43 -31.93 11.88
N ASN A 475 -34.12 -33.03 11.67
CA ASN A 475 -33.51 -34.21 11.09
C ASN A 475 -33.19 -33.92 9.62
N VAL A 476 -31.98 -33.47 9.34
CA VAL A 476 -31.45 -33.53 7.98
C VAL A 476 -31.03 -34.97 7.74
N GLN A 477 -31.83 -35.71 6.98
CA GLN A 477 -31.43 -36.99 6.40
C GLN A 477 -30.50 -36.74 5.21
#